data_7389078028f8f9dfbe29f3b663d91a51
#
_entry.id   7389078028f8f9dfbe29f3b663d91a51
#
_cell.length_a   1.000
_cell.length_b   1.000
_cell.length_c   1.000
_cell.angle_alpha   90.00
_cell.angle_beta   90.00
_cell.angle_gamma   90.00
#
_symmetry.space_group_name_H-M   'P 1'
#
loop_
_entity.id
_entity.type
_entity.pdbx_description
1 polymer ?
#
loop_
_entity_poly.entity_id
_entity_poly.type
_entity_poly.pdbx_seq_one_letter_code
_entity_poly.pdbx_strand_id
1 'polypeptide(L)'
;MRRRNRQIQWIALLLSAVVSAAAITGCGSIHQNAVGLTESAAVNDSPAENTKTVVTIGYLPITHALTIFEEKELLEAEDAQLQIKLQKFGSWTDLTDALNAGQIDGASMLVELAMSASSRGIGLKAVALGHRDGNVVVVSRQIESAADLKGKTFAIPSNQSSHNILLNDLLTEAGLTREDLNIIQLSPAEMPSSLAGKAIDGYCVAEPFGAQAVVNGIGHVLYKSEELWENSICCALVLREDFIDSHGDDTTLLAEYYNRAGDALTDEEKLAVAEQYLGQDKKVMEKSLEWISFDNLAINTEDYERLTEKVKKDGILESPPAYEKFVWQKGGAQE
;
A
#
# COMPACT_ATOMS: atom_id res chain seq x y z
N MET A 1 57.83 -4.21 -10.07
CA MET A 1 58.53 -2.94 -9.64
C MET A 1 57.51 -1.95 -9.15
N ARG A 2 57.78 -1.44 -7.95
CA ARG A 2 57.24 -0.23 -7.24
C ARG A 2 55.76 -0.19 -6.82
N ARG A 3 55.63 -0.49 -5.50
CA ARG A 3 54.61 -0.06 -4.55
C ARG A 3 54.49 1.47 -4.49
N ARG A 4 53.26 1.97 -4.20
CA ARG A 4 53.14 3.21 -3.41
C ARG A 4 51.85 3.16 -2.56
N ASN A 5 52.05 2.99 -1.25
CA ASN A 5 51.11 3.25 -0.15
C ASN A 5 50.83 4.77 -0.06
N ARG A 6 49.61 5.14 0.28
CA ARG A 6 49.33 6.38 1.00
C ARG A 6 48.28 6.13 2.08
N GLN A 7 48.75 6.13 3.31
CA GLN A 7 47.98 6.32 4.53
C GLN A 7 47.44 7.75 4.55
N ILE A 8 46.23 7.94 5.01
CA ILE A 8 45.69 9.23 5.46
C ILE A 8 45.28 9.10 6.91
N GLN A 9 45.82 9.99 7.70
CA GLN A 9 45.79 10.08 9.14
C GLN A 9 44.42 10.57 9.66
N TRP A 10 44.09 10.03 10.81
CA TRP A 10 43.05 10.50 11.71
C TRP A 10 43.42 11.80 12.39
N ILE A 11 42.54 12.80 12.41
CA ILE A 11 42.63 13.97 13.30
C ILE A 11 41.35 13.96 14.14
N ALA A 12 41.52 13.65 15.41
CA ALA A 12 40.56 13.87 16.47
C ALA A 12 40.71 15.30 16.98
N LEU A 13 39.63 16.03 17.11
CA LEU A 13 39.57 17.30 17.82
C LEU A 13 38.48 17.25 18.89
N LEU A 14 38.95 17.11 20.14
CA LEU A 14 38.24 17.38 21.37
C LEU A 14 38.15 18.91 21.56
N LEU A 15 36.98 19.44 21.85
CA LEU A 15 36.88 20.76 22.49
C LEU A 15 35.77 20.77 23.55
N SER A 16 36.19 21.29 24.67
CA SER A 16 35.70 21.23 26.05
C SER A 16 34.45 22.09 26.30
N ALA A 17 33.77 21.70 27.37
CA ALA A 17 32.66 22.39 28.00
C ALA A 17 33.04 23.73 28.65
N VAL A 18 32.14 24.70 28.65
CA VAL A 18 32.10 25.78 29.64
C VAL A 18 30.65 25.91 30.18
N VAL A 19 30.52 25.60 31.45
CA VAL A 19 29.36 25.87 32.28
C VAL A 19 29.51 27.30 32.81
N SER A 20 28.46 28.12 32.72
CA SER A 20 28.36 29.37 33.49
C SER A 20 26.97 29.45 34.12
N ALA A 21 26.94 29.24 35.42
CA ALA A 21 25.80 29.54 36.27
C ALA A 21 25.88 31.02 36.71
N ALA A 22 24.76 31.73 36.62
CA ALA A 22 24.59 32.99 37.32
C ALA A 22 23.26 33.00 38.05
N ALA A 23 23.32 32.88 39.35
CA ALA A 23 22.22 33.12 40.27
C ALA A 23 22.20 34.60 40.63
N ILE A 24 21.04 35.22 40.57
CA ILE A 24 20.80 36.54 41.21
C ILE A 24 19.50 36.42 42.02
N THR A 25 19.65 36.44 43.33
CA THR A 25 18.62 36.64 44.33
C THR A 25 18.31 38.13 44.45
N GLY A 26 17.03 38.48 44.55
CA GLY A 26 16.57 39.79 44.89
C GLY A 26 15.18 39.75 45.52
N CYS A 27 15.16 39.82 46.89
CA CYS A 27 13.97 40.08 47.69
C CYS A 27 13.56 41.56 47.63
N GLY A 28 12.26 41.84 47.62
CA GLY A 28 11.73 43.20 47.76
C GLY A 28 10.23 43.17 47.99
N SER A 29 9.83 43.70 49.15
CA SER A 29 8.58 43.58 49.92
C SER A 29 7.36 44.30 49.31
N ILE A 30 6.23 43.69 49.55
CA ILE A 30 4.85 44.16 49.89
C ILE A 30 4.54 45.67 49.77
N HIS A 31 3.48 45.98 48.94
CA HIS A 31 2.45 46.96 49.35
C HIS A 31 1.09 46.58 48.71
N GLN A 32 0.11 46.38 49.59
CA GLN A 32 -1.31 46.27 49.26
C GLN A 32 -1.84 47.63 48.85
N ASN A 33 -2.63 47.68 47.77
CA ASN A 33 -3.78 48.59 47.66
C ASN A 33 -4.81 48.02 46.71
N ALA A 34 -5.97 47.74 47.23
CA ALA A 34 -7.15 47.33 46.48
C ALA A 34 -7.81 48.58 45.87
N VAL A 35 -8.05 48.57 44.57
CA VAL A 35 -9.13 49.31 43.92
C VAL A 35 -9.65 48.46 42.79
N GLY A 36 -10.92 48.10 42.86
CA GLY A 36 -11.60 47.33 41.81
C GLY A 36 -11.83 48.16 40.55
N LEU A 37 -11.53 47.56 39.44
CA LEU A 37 -12.10 47.92 38.14
C LEU A 37 -12.40 46.61 37.40
N THR A 38 -13.65 46.46 37.06
CA THR A 38 -14.16 45.40 36.20
C THR A 38 -13.55 45.55 34.82
N GLU A 39 -12.54 44.75 34.51
CA GLU A 39 -12.07 44.58 33.13
C GLU A 39 -12.83 43.41 32.51
N SER A 40 -13.68 43.78 31.55
CA SER A 40 -14.30 42.86 30.60
C SER A 40 -13.20 42.06 29.92
N ALA A 41 -13.11 40.76 30.20
CA ALA A 41 -12.28 39.85 29.43
C ALA A 41 -12.79 39.86 27.99
N ALA A 42 -12.08 40.57 27.13
CA ALA A 42 -12.20 40.35 25.69
C ALA A 42 -11.79 38.88 25.44
N VAL A 43 -12.76 38.08 25.11
CA VAL A 43 -12.50 36.74 24.50
C VAL A 43 -11.76 37.04 23.21
N ASN A 44 -10.46 36.79 23.20
CA ASN A 44 -9.70 36.70 21.96
C ASN A 44 -10.21 35.44 21.23
N ASP A 45 -11.22 35.66 20.41
CA ASP A 45 -11.64 34.73 19.38
C ASP A 45 -10.59 34.86 18.26
N SER A 46 -9.41 34.30 18.49
CA SER A 46 -8.51 33.96 17.39
C SER A 46 -9.24 32.87 16.62
N PRO A 47 -9.42 33.00 15.30
CA PRO A 47 -9.93 31.89 14.52
C PRO A 47 -8.99 30.72 14.78
N ALA A 48 -9.52 29.59 15.25
CA ALA A 48 -8.76 28.34 15.27
C ALA A 48 -8.21 28.18 13.85
N GLU A 49 -6.88 28.15 13.71
CA GLU A 49 -6.26 27.73 12.46
C GLU A 49 -6.88 26.39 12.13
N ASN A 50 -7.65 26.36 11.04
CA ASN A 50 -8.34 25.17 10.56
C ASN A 50 -7.26 24.22 10.01
N THR A 51 -6.54 23.55 10.91
CA THR A 51 -5.46 22.62 10.55
C THR A 51 -6.10 21.36 10.02
N LYS A 52 -5.86 21.07 8.72
CA LYS A 52 -6.31 19.84 8.08
C LYS A 52 -5.73 18.62 8.81
N THR A 53 -6.54 17.59 8.95
CA THR A 53 -6.05 16.28 9.39
C THR A 53 -5.16 15.69 8.30
N VAL A 54 -3.96 15.23 8.65
CA VAL A 54 -3.03 14.58 7.73
C VAL A 54 -3.05 13.09 7.98
N VAL A 55 -3.38 12.31 6.94
CA VAL A 55 -3.28 10.85 6.95
C VAL A 55 -2.12 10.40 6.07
N THR A 56 -1.21 9.58 6.62
CA THR A 56 -0.06 9.04 5.88
C THR A 56 -0.41 7.66 5.34
N ILE A 57 -0.47 7.53 4.00
CA ILE A 57 -0.81 6.29 3.31
C ILE A 57 0.42 5.73 2.58
N GLY A 58 0.80 4.50 2.96
CA GLY A 58 1.84 3.73 2.28
C GLY A 58 1.35 3.09 0.99
N TYR A 59 2.24 2.98 -0.01
CA TYR A 59 1.92 2.33 -1.27
C TYR A 59 3.15 1.74 -1.98
N LEU A 60 2.94 0.75 -2.85
CA LEU A 60 3.90 0.36 -3.86
C LEU A 60 3.56 1.04 -5.20
N PRO A 61 4.55 1.36 -6.07
CA PRO A 61 4.32 2.04 -7.33
C PRO A 61 3.75 1.08 -8.40
N ILE A 62 2.51 0.68 -8.21
CA ILE A 62 1.71 -0.22 -9.05
C ILE A 62 0.39 0.45 -9.42
N THR A 63 -0.25 0.03 -10.51
CA THR A 63 -1.55 0.59 -10.93
C THR A 63 -2.67 0.30 -9.94
N HIS A 64 -2.51 -0.68 -9.07
CA HIS A 64 -3.44 -1.00 -7.99
C HIS A 64 -3.59 0.11 -6.94
N ALA A 65 -2.70 1.12 -6.96
CA ALA A 65 -2.75 2.28 -6.07
C ALA A 65 -3.35 3.54 -6.73
N LEU A 66 -3.88 3.46 -7.94
CA LEU A 66 -4.37 4.66 -8.66
C LEU A 66 -5.51 5.34 -7.91
N THR A 67 -6.39 4.58 -7.28
CA THR A 67 -7.52 5.14 -6.52
C THR A 67 -7.05 6.06 -5.38
N ILE A 68 -5.98 5.70 -4.65
CA ILE A 68 -5.46 6.57 -3.57
C ILE A 68 -4.75 7.82 -4.12
N PHE A 69 -4.20 7.76 -5.32
CA PHE A 69 -3.60 8.93 -5.97
C PHE A 69 -4.68 9.91 -6.42
N GLU A 70 -5.73 9.41 -7.10
CA GLU A 70 -6.87 10.20 -7.51
C GLU A 70 -7.62 10.79 -6.31
N GLU A 71 -7.80 10.03 -5.23
CA GLU A 71 -8.40 10.53 -3.99
C GLU A 71 -7.63 11.74 -3.44
N LYS A 72 -6.30 11.66 -3.43
CA LYS A 72 -5.46 12.78 -2.99
C LYS A 72 -5.69 14.02 -3.85
N GLU A 73 -5.76 13.88 -5.18
CA GLU A 73 -6.00 15.00 -6.09
C GLU A 73 -7.40 15.62 -5.85
N LEU A 74 -8.43 14.79 -5.66
CA LEU A 74 -9.79 15.27 -5.36
C LEU A 74 -9.85 16.02 -4.03
N LEU A 75 -9.23 15.50 -2.96
CA LEU A 75 -9.18 16.17 -1.66
C LEU A 75 -8.47 17.53 -1.73
N GLU A 76 -7.38 17.62 -2.51
CA GLU A 76 -6.65 18.87 -2.72
C GLU A 76 -7.42 19.86 -3.59
N ALA A 77 -8.05 19.40 -4.67
CA ALA A 77 -8.81 20.25 -5.58
C ALA A 77 -10.05 20.86 -4.90
N GLU A 78 -10.67 20.16 -3.97
CA GLU A 78 -11.86 20.62 -3.24
C GLU A 78 -11.53 21.29 -1.90
N ASP A 79 -10.24 21.50 -1.59
CA ASP A 79 -9.75 22.07 -0.32
C ASP A 79 -10.34 21.40 0.92
N ALA A 80 -10.49 20.07 0.87
CA ALA A 80 -11.08 19.29 1.95
C ALA A 80 -10.31 19.41 3.27
N GLN A 81 -10.96 19.10 4.40
CA GLN A 81 -10.35 19.16 5.73
C GLN A 81 -9.33 18.04 5.98
N LEU A 82 -9.23 17.08 5.09
CA LEU A 82 -8.33 15.95 5.13
C LEU A 82 -7.24 16.12 4.04
N GLN A 83 -6.01 15.75 4.38
CA GLN A 83 -4.89 15.74 3.44
C GLN A 83 -4.19 14.36 3.45
N ILE A 84 -3.99 13.77 2.29
CA ILE A 84 -3.23 12.54 2.14
C ILE A 84 -1.76 12.84 1.93
N LYS A 85 -0.90 12.28 2.79
CA LYS A 85 0.54 12.21 2.60
C LYS A 85 0.91 10.82 2.10
N LEU A 86 1.37 10.74 0.87
CA LEU A 86 1.77 9.47 0.26
C LEU A 86 3.20 9.09 0.65
N GLN A 87 3.39 7.82 1.07
CA GLN A 87 4.71 7.25 1.36
C GLN A 87 4.96 6.02 0.50
N LYS A 88 5.96 6.14 -0.40
CA LYS A 88 6.33 5.08 -1.33
C LYS A 88 7.22 4.04 -0.67
N PHE A 89 6.94 2.76 -0.94
CA PHE A 89 7.74 1.61 -0.53
C PHE A 89 8.22 0.80 -1.74
N GLY A 90 9.33 0.08 -1.56
CA GLY A 90 9.92 -0.78 -2.60
C GLY A 90 9.49 -2.24 -2.50
N SER A 91 9.03 -2.67 -1.32
CA SER A 91 8.61 -4.05 -1.05
C SER A 91 7.38 -4.11 -0.15
N TRP A 92 6.64 -5.22 -0.24
CA TRP A 92 5.49 -5.49 0.64
C TRP A 92 5.91 -5.66 2.10
N THR A 93 7.11 -6.19 2.35
CA THR A 93 7.66 -6.37 3.70
C THR A 93 7.86 -5.02 4.38
N ASP A 94 8.57 -4.10 3.74
CA ASP A 94 8.85 -2.77 4.31
C ASP A 94 7.57 -1.98 4.57
N LEU A 95 6.58 -2.06 3.64
CA LEU A 95 5.28 -1.42 3.81
C LEU A 95 4.51 -2.00 4.99
N THR A 96 4.44 -3.33 5.08
CA THR A 96 3.71 -4.02 6.16
C THR A 96 4.36 -3.75 7.52
N ASP A 97 5.68 -3.73 7.59
CA ASP A 97 6.43 -3.42 8.81
C ASP A 97 6.19 -1.98 9.27
N ALA A 98 6.18 -1.02 8.33
CA ALA A 98 5.87 0.38 8.64
C ALA A 98 4.43 0.56 9.15
N LEU A 99 3.45 -0.11 8.55
CA LEU A 99 2.05 -0.09 8.98
C LEU A 99 1.89 -0.73 10.38
N ASN A 100 2.47 -1.91 10.59
CA ASN A 100 2.41 -2.63 11.87
C ASN A 100 3.08 -1.85 13.01
N ALA A 101 4.13 -1.09 12.70
CA ALA A 101 4.85 -0.24 13.66
C ALA A 101 4.17 1.13 13.90
N GLY A 102 3.06 1.45 13.21
CA GLY A 102 2.39 2.74 13.33
C GLY A 102 3.20 3.92 12.76
N GLN A 103 4.09 3.66 11.80
CA GLN A 103 4.85 4.72 11.10
C GLN A 103 4.03 5.37 9.98
N ILE A 104 2.98 4.70 9.54
CA ILE A 104 1.97 5.15 8.59
C ILE A 104 0.58 4.82 9.14
N ASP A 105 -0.42 5.62 8.80
CA ASP A 105 -1.79 5.50 9.31
C ASP A 105 -2.61 4.48 8.52
N GLY A 106 -2.23 4.25 7.28
CA GLY A 106 -2.87 3.29 6.39
C GLY A 106 -1.99 2.93 5.20
N ALA A 107 -2.50 2.05 4.35
CA ALA A 107 -1.81 1.61 3.15
C ALA A 107 -2.76 1.14 2.05
N SER A 108 -2.38 1.38 0.79
CA SER A 108 -2.88 0.62 -0.36
C SER A 108 -2.03 -0.64 -0.47
N MET A 109 -2.58 -1.80 -0.07
CA MET A 109 -1.79 -3.01 0.13
C MET A 109 -2.54 -4.30 -0.17
N LEU A 110 -1.79 -5.39 -0.30
CA LEU A 110 -2.35 -6.74 -0.40
C LEU A 110 -3.23 -7.05 0.80
N VAL A 111 -4.49 -7.42 0.54
CA VAL A 111 -5.50 -7.68 1.57
C VAL A 111 -5.11 -8.85 2.47
N GLU A 112 -4.46 -9.88 1.93
CA GLU A 112 -4.04 -11.07 2.68
C GLU A 112 -2.93 -10.75 3.71
N LEU A 113 -2.05 -9.79 3.39
CA LEU A 113 -1.04 -9.32 4.36
C LEU A 113 -1.70 -8.57 5.52
N ALA A 114 -2.69 -7.74 5.21
CA ALA A 114 -3.47 -7.04 6.23
C ALA A 114 -4.29 -8.03 7.10
N MET A 115 -4.94 -9.02 6.48
CA MET A 115 -5.66 -10.10 7.19
C MET A 115 -4.71 -10.88 8.10
N SER A 116 -3.52 -11.21 7.61
CA SER A 116 -2.50 -11.91 8.39
C SER A 116 -2.00 -11.08 9.59
N ALA A 117 -1.81 -9.77 9.41
CA ALA A 117 -1.44 -8.87 10.51
C ALA A 117 -2.59 -8.75 11.52
N SER A 118 -3.83 -8.58 11.06
CA SER A 118 -5.02 -8.52 11.90
C SER A 118 -5.23 -9.80 12.71
N SER A 119 -5.00 -10.98 12.11
CA SER A 119 -5.07 -12.28 12.83
C SER A 119 -4.02 -12.41 13.94
N ARG A 120 -2.95 -11.65 13.88
CA ARG A 120 -1.90 -11.57 14.93
C ARG A 120 -2.14 -10.46 15.94
N GLY A 121 -3.29 -9.80 15.88
CA GLY A 121 -3.69 -8.77 16.85
C GLY A 121 -3.26 -7.34 16.48
N ILE A 122 -2.82 -7.09 15.25
CA ILE A 122 -2.63 -5.72 14.77
C ILE A 122 -4.01 -5.16 14.37
N GLY A 123 -4.43 -4.07 14.99
CA GLY A 123 -5.71 -3.42 14.70
C GLY A 123 -5.71 -2.79 13.32
N LEU A 124 -6.30 -3.47 12.34
CA LEU A 124 -6.39 -3.04 10.95
C LEU A 124 -7.81 -3.25 10.41
N LYS A 125 -8.29 -2.31 9.60
CA LYS A 125 -9.57 -2.40 8.87
C LYS A 125 -9.34 -2.16 7.37
N ALA A 126 -9.92 -3.02 6.54
CA ALA A 126 -10.02 -2.78 5.10
C ALA A 126 -11.25 -1.89 4.83
N VAL A 127 -11.02 -0.75 4.17
CA VAL A 127 -12.06 0.28 3.93
C VAL A 127 -12.74 0.06 2.58
N ALA A 128 -11.95 -0.16 1.53
CA ALA A 128 -12.44 -0.40 0.17
C ALA A 128 -11.39 -1.17 -0.63
N LEU A 129 -11.79 -1.78 -1.75
CA LEU A 129 -10.84 -2.37 -2.71
C LEU A 129 -10.07 -1.25 -3.42
N GLY A 130 -8.80 -1.52 -3.75
CA GLY A 130 -7.99 -0.59 -4.55
C GLY A 130 -8.39 -0.60 -6.02
N HIS A 131 -8.85 -1.74 -6.50
CA HIS A 131 -9.15 -2.02 -7.90
C HIS A 131 -9.87 -3.36 -8.04
N ARG A 132 -10.30 -3.67 -9.27
CA ARG A 132 -10.72 -5.00 -9.73
C ARG A 132 -9.76 -5.48 -10.82
N ASP A 133 -9.45 -6.76 -10.87
CA ASP A 133 -8.55 -7.40 -11.83
C ASP A 133 -7.10 -6.82 -11.78
N GLY A 134 -6.39 -6.77 -12.91
CA GLY A 134 -5.07 -6.12 -12.99
C GLY A 134 -3.89 -6.95 -12.46
N ASN A 135 -4.09 -8.24 -12.19
CA ASN A 135 -3.01 -9.20 -12.00
C ASN A 135 -2.87 -10.09 -13.23
N VAL A 136 -1.65 -10.41 -13.60
CA VAL A 136 -1.36 -11.24 -14.76
C VAL A 136 -0.29 -12.30 -14.46
N VAL A 137 -0.42 -13.43 -15.11
CA VAL A 137 0.62 -14.45 -15.21
C VAL A 137 1.41 -14.20 -16.49
N VAL A 138 2.67 -13.83 -16.35
CA VAL A 138 3.58 -13.58 -17.47
C VAL A 138 4.62 -14.70 -17.52
N VAL A 139 4.88 -15.17 -18.72
CA VAL A 139 5.87 -16.25 -18.94
C VAL A 139 6.82 -15.90 -20.08
N SER A 140 7.96 -16.59 -20.09
CA SER A 140 8.93 -16.53 -21.19
C SER A 140 8.28 -17.04 -22.50
N ARG A 141 8.78 -16.57 -23.63
CA ARG A 141 8.23 -16.92 -24.96
C ARG A 141 8.21 -18.41 -25.30
N GLN A 142 8.90 -19.24 -24.52
CA GLN A 142 9.02 -20.68 -24.75
C GLN A 142 7.95 -21.49 -24.02
N ILE A 143 7.21 -20.87 -23.13
CA ILE A 143 6.12 -21.48 -22.36
C ILE A 143 4.82 -21.12 -23.06
N GLU A 144 4.08 -22.09 -23.55
CA GLU A 144 2.85 -21.92 -24.32
C GLU A 144 1.61 -22.30 -23.49
N SER A 145 1.82 -23.09 -22.43
CA SER A 145 0.75 -23.58 -21.55
C SER A 145 1.20 -23.66 -20.09
N ALA A 146 0.24 -23.74 -19.16
CA ALA A 146 0.55 -23.96 -17.76
C ALA A 146 1.30 -25.28 -17.49
N ALA A 147 1.09 -26.31 -18.31
CA ALA A 147 1.83 -27.58 -18.19
C ALA A 147 3.34 -27.44 -18.43
N ASP A 148 3.76 -26.46 -19.23
CA ASP A 148 5.17 -26.17 -19.51
C ASP A 148 5.90 -25.56 -18.30
N LEU A 149 5.19 -25.18 -17.26
CA LEU A 149 5.76 -24.65 -16.01
C LEU A 149 6.43 -25.74 -15.17
N LYS A 150 6.22 -27.02 -15.46
CA LYS A 150 6.87 -28.11 -14.73
C LYS A 150 8.39 -28.01 -14.79
N GLY A 151 9.03 -27.99 -13.60
CA GLY A 151 10.48 -27.84 -13.43
C GLY A 151 11.01 -26.42 -13.65
N LYS A 152 10.14 -25.43 -13.83
CA LYS A 152 10.50 -24.04 -14.07
C LYS A 152 10.63 -23.24 -12.79
N THR A 153 11.34 -22.10 -12.87
CA THR A 153 11.42 -21.12 -11.79
C THR A 153 10.36 -20.06 -11.99
N PHE A 154 9.45 -19.92 -11.02
CA PHE A 154 8.33 -19.00 -11.06
C PHE A 154 8.36 -18.03 -9.88
N ALA A 155 8.13 -16.75 -10.14
CA ALA A 155 8.15 -15.72 -9.10
C ALA A 155 6.74 -15.22 -8.73
N ILE A 156 6.56 -14.98 -7.45
CA ILE A 156 5.38 -14.28 -6.88
C ILE A 156 5.87 -13.20 -5.90
N PRO A 157 5.08 -12.14 -5.64
CA PRO A 157 5.53 -11.08 -4.73
C PRO A 157 5.52 -11.47 -3.26
N SER A 158 4.67 -12.40 -2.86
CA SER A 158 4.60 -12.94 -1.50
C SER A 158 3.88 -14.28 -1.49
N ASN A 159 4.27 -15.18 -0.60
CA ASN A 159 3.49 -16.40 -0.32
C ASN A 159 2.13 -16.09 0.34
N GLN A 160 1.97 -14.90 0.92
CA GLN A 160 0.73 -14.40 1.50
C GLN A 160 0.11 -13.35 0.57
N SER A 161 -0.31 -13.74 -0.64
CA SER A 161 -0.87 -12.83 -1.64
C SER A 161 -1.88 -13.51 -2.55
N SER A 162 -2.79 -12.73 -3.11
CA SER A 162 -3.67 -13.14 -4.21
C SER A 162 -2.89 -13.74 -5.39
N HIS A 163 -1.68 -13.26 -5.69
CA HIS A 163 -0.82 -13.83 -6.72
C HIS A 163 -0.43 -15.29 -6.43
N ASN A 164 -0.26 -15.64 -5.15
CA ASN A 164 -0.04 -17.03 -4.75
C ASN A 164 -1.30 -17.89 -4.93
N ILE A 165 -2.48 -17.33 -4.65
CA ILE A 165 -3.76 -17.99 -4.90
C ILE A 165 -3.94 -18.24 -6.40
N LEU A 166 -3.72 -17.23 -7.23
CA LEU A 166 -3.80 -17.35 -8.69
C LEU A 166 -2.82 -18.40 -9.24
N LEU A 167 -1.59 -18.45 -8.71
CA LEU A 167 -0.66 -19.50 -9.08
C LEU A 167 -1.15 -20.89 -8.70
N ASN A 168 -1.72 -21.08 -7.52
CA ASN A 168 -2.25 -22.36 -7.06
C ASN A 168 -3.46 -22.81 -7.89
N ASP A 169 -4.34 -21.89 -8.26
CA ASP A 169 -5.47 -22.18 -9.15
C ASP A 169 -4.96 -22.59 -10.54
N LEU A 170 -4.03 -21.85 -11.12
CA LEU A 170 -3.38 -22.19 -12.40
C LEU A 170 -2.73 -23.57 -12.39
N LEU A 171 -1.97 -23.88 -11.33
CA LEU A 171 -1.33 -25.20 -11.20
C LEU A 171 -2.37 -26.33 -11.09
N THR A 172 -3.44 -26.08 -10.34
CA THR A 172 -4.55 -27.05 -10.19
C THR A 172 -5.20 -27.36 -11.54
N GLU A 173 -5.48 -26.34 -12.35
CA GLU A 173 -6.04 -26.51 -13.70
C GLU A 173 -5.10 -27.27 -14.64
N ALA A 174 -3.79 -27.07 -14.49
CA ALA A 174 -2.76 -27.76 -15.27
C ALA A 174 -2.47 -29.20 -14.77
N GLY A 175 -3.07 -29.63 -13.66
CA GLY A 175 -2.74 -30.91 -13.01
C GLY A 175 -1.34 -30.94 -12.40
N LEU A 176 -0.79 -29.76 -12.06
CA LEU A 176 0.49 -29.58 -11.39
C LEU A 176 0.30 -29.25 -9.91
N THR A 177 1.38 -29.37 -9.16
CA THR A 177 1.46 -28.98 -7.75
C THR A 177 2.60 -27.97 -7.54
N ARG A 178 2.69 -27.37 -6.38
CA ARG A 178 3.76 -26.43 -6.04
C ARG A 178 5.15 -27.07 -6.08
N GLU A 179 5.23 -28.37 -5.77
CA GLU A 179 6.46 -29.17 -5.80
C GLU A 179 6.99 -29.40 -7.22
N ASP A 180 6.14 -29.22 -8.23
CA ASP A 180 6.55 -29.29 -9.64
C ASP A 180 7.29 -28.05 -10.12
N LEU A 181 7.34 -26.95 -9.34
CA LEU A 181 7.99 -25.68 -9.68
C LEU A 181 9.02 -25.29 -8.62
N ASN A 182 10.01 -24.46 -9.02
CA ASN A 182 10.83 -23.70 -8.10
C ASN A 182 10.20 -22.32 -7.89
N ILE A 183 9.41 -22.15 -6.83
CA ILE A 183 8.71 -20.90 -6.55
C ILE A 183 9.57 -20.00 -5.67
N ILE A 184 9.81 -18.76 -6.12
CA ILE A 184 10.58 -17.75 -5.41
C ILE A 184 9.77 -16.48 -5.18
N GLN A 185 10.17 -15.69 -4.21
CA GLN A 185 9.57 -14.37 -3.95
C GLN A 185 10.49 -13.27 -4.47
N LEU A 186 9.93 -12.35 -5.26
CA LEU A 186 10.61 -11.16 -5.77
C LEU A 186 9.70 -9.95 -5.62
N SER A 187 10.29 -8.77 -5.42
CA SER A 187 9.48 -7.53 -5.52
C SER A 187 8.96 -7.35 -6.96
N PRO A 188 7.75 -6.78 -7.13
CA PRO A 188 7.14 -6.63 -8.45
C PRO A 188 8.06 -5.99 -9.49
N ALA A 189 8.81 -4.95 -9.10
CA ALA A 189 9.69 -4.22 -10.00
C ALA A 189 10.91 -5.04 -10.50
N GLU A 190 11.30 -6.11 -9.79
CA GLU A 190 12.43 -6.97 -10.17
C GLU A 190 12.04 -8.06 -11.19
N MET A 191 10.75 -8.41 -11.27
CA MET A 191 10.27 -9.55 -12.05
C MET A 191 10.53 -9.43 -13.56
N PRO A 192 10.23 -8.28 -14.23
CA PRO A 192 10.50 -8.15 -15.67
C PRO A 192 11.98 -8.31 -16.02
N SER A 193 12.87 -7.71 -15.20
CA SER A 193 14.33 -7.85 -15.42
C SER A 193 14.83 -9.26 -15.15
N SER A 194 14.27 -9.95 -14.16
CA SER A 194 14.60 -11.34 -13.84
C SER A 194 14.16 -12.30 -14.96
N LEU A 195 12.99 -12.05 -15.57
CA LEU A 195 12.55 -12.82 -16.75
C LEU A 195 13.43 -12.54 -17.97
N ALA A 196 13.77 -11.27 -18.23
CA ALA A 196 14.67 -10.88 -19.31
C ALA A 196 16.07 -11.52 -19.15
N GLY A 197 16.57 -11.58 -17.93
CA GLY A 197 17.84 -12.21 -17.55
C GLY A 197 17.79 -13.73 -17.49
N LYS A 198 16.62 -14.36 -17.71
CA LYS A 198 16.38 -15.81 -17.59
C LYS A 198 16.69 -16.38 -16.20
N ALA A 199 16.60 -15.56 -15.17
CA ALA A 199 16.70 -16.00 -13.78
C ALA A 199 15.38 -16.66 -13.32
N ILE A 200 14.28 -16.31 -13.96
CA ILE A 200 12.96 -16.93 -13.81
C ILE A 200 12.38 -17.23 -15.19
N ASP A 201 11.43 -18.17 -15.24
CA ASP A 201 10.72 -18.56 -16.45
C ASP A 201 9.33 -17.92 -16.57
N GLY A 202 8.76 -17.50 -15.43
CA GLY A 202 7.48 -16.82 -15.36
C GLY A 202 7.26 -16.19 -14.00
N TYR A 203 6.18 -15.39 -13.90
CA TYR A 203 5.78 -14.74 -12.65
C TYR A 203 4.30 -14.35 -12.67
N CYS A 204 3.69 -14.22 -11.50
CA CYS A 204 2.38 -13.60 -11.31
C CYS A 204 2.58 -12.24 -10.61
N VAL A 205 2.02 -11.18 -11.17
CA VAL A 205 2.34 -9.81 -10.73
C VAL A 205 1.16 -8.86 -10.91
N ALA A 206 1.16 -7.81 -10.09
CA ALA A 206 0.35 -6.61 -10.28
C ALA A 206 0.88 -5.75 -11.42
N GLU A 207 -0.02 -5.12 -12.16
CA GLU A 207 0.32 -4.13 -13.17
C GLU A 207 1.03 -2.89 -12.56
N PRO A 208 2.01 -2.26 -13.26
CA PRO A 208 2.29 -2.34 -14.71
C PRO A 208 3.38 -3.33 -15.12
N PHE A 209 3.83 -4.21 -14.24
CA PHE A 209 5.01 -5.04 -14.50
C PHE A 209 4.75 -6.21 -15.44
N GLY A 210 3.49 -6.62 -15.61
CA GLY A 210 3.10 -7.54 -16.69
C GLY A 210 3.17 -6.87 -18.05
N ALA A 211 2.52 -5.72 -18.18
CA ALA A 211 2.55 -4.91 -19.40
C ALA A 211 3.98 -4.52 -19.81
N GLN A 212 4.85 -4.23 -18.84
CA GLN A 212 6.25 -3.92 -19.10
C GLN A 212 6.97 -5.06 -19.83
N ALA A 213 6.75 -6.30 -19.42
CA ALA A 213 7.37 -7.45 -20.09
C ALA A 213 6.80 -7.67 -21.49
N VAL A 214 5.50 -7.48 -21.68
CA VAL A 214 4.82 -7.64 -22.99
C VAL A 214 5.26 -6.55 -23.96
N VAL A 215 5.21 -5.28 -23.57
CA VAL A 215 5.58 -4.14 -24.43
C VAL A 215 7.04 -4.21 -24.86
N ASN A 216 7.92 -4.60 -23.94
CA ASN A 216 9.35 -4.77 -24.23
C ASN A 216 9.68 -6.12 -24.91
N GLY A 217 8.68 -6.95 -25.20
CA GLY A 217 8.85 -8.23 -25.89
C GLY A 217 9.69 -9.25 -25.13
N ILE A 218 9.72 -9.15 -23.79
CA ILE A 218 10.44 -10.06 -22.89
C ILE A 218 9.68 -11.38 -22.72
N GLY A 219 8.35 -11.31 -22.59
CA GLY A 219 7.44 -12.43 -22.41
C GLY A 219 6.06 -12.13 -22.98
N HIS A 220 5.09 -12.94 -22.60
CA HIS A 220 3.68 -12.75 -22.92
C HIS A 220 2.80 -13.12 -21.72
N VAL A 221 1.57 -12.63 -21.71
CA VAL A 221 0.54 -13.00 -20.72
C VAL A 221 0.07 -14.42 -21.05
N LEU A 222 0.17 -15.32 -20.07
CA LEU A 222 -0.39 -16.67 -20.16
C LEU A 222 -1.83 -16.69 -19.64
N TYR A 223 -2.09 -15.99 -18.53
CA TYR A 223 -3.43 -15.81 -17.94
C TYR A 223 -3.55 -14.41 -17.33
N LYS A 224 -4.77 -13.88 -17.34
CA LYS A 224 -5.18 -12.76 -16.52
C LYS A 224 -5.90 -13.25 -15.27
N SER A 225 -5.97 -12.42 -14.24
CA SER A 225 -6.60 -12.79 -12.96
C SER A 225 -8.04 -13.26 -13.09
N GLU A 226 -8.85 -12.58 -13.91
CA GLU A 226 -10.25 -12.88 -14.14
C GLU A 226 -10.49 -14.24 -14.79
N GLU A 227 -9.51 -14.78 -15.51
CA GLU A 227 -9.59 -16.10 -16.14
C GLU A 227 -9.39 -17.23 -15.11
N LEU A 228 -8.68 -16.96 -13.99
CA LEU A 228 -8.40 -17.91 -12.92
C LEU A 228 -9.33 -17.74 -11.70
N TRP A 229 -9.68 -16.49 -11.42
CA TRP A 229 -10.52 -16.12 -10.29
C TRP A 229 -11.33 -14.87 -10.62
N GLU A 230 -12.56 -15.08 -11.09
CA GLU A 230 -13.52 -14.01 -11.38
C GLU A 230 -13.79 -13.15 -10.13
N ASN A 231 -13.78 -11.82 -10.27
CA ASN A 231 -13.94 -10.85 -9.19
C ASN A 231 -12.89 -11.03 -8.07
N SER A 232 -11.65 -11.31 -8.45
CA SER A 232 -10.56 -11.50 -7.49
C SER A 232 -10.35 -10.25 -6.63
N ILE A 233 -10.15 -10.47 -5.32
CA ILE A 233 -9.68 -9.43 -4.40
C ILE A 233 -8.16 -9.49 -4.33
N CYS A 234 -7.49 -8.33 -4.45
CA CYS A 234 -6.04 -8.24 -4.34
C CYS A 234 -5.62 -7.13 -3.39
N CYS A 235 -5.70 -5.86 -3.79
CA CYS A 235 -5.33 -4.74 -2.94
C CYS A 235 -6.56 -4.03 -2.38
N ALA A 236 -6.39 -3.48 -1.18
CA ALA A 236 -7.40 -2.67 -0.50
C ALA A 236 -6.74 -1.44 0.14
N LEU A 237 -7.52 -0.38 0.34
CA LEU A 237 -7.19 0.66 1.30
C LEU A 237 -7.41 0.08 2.69
N VAL A 238 -6.34 -0.01 3.45
CA VAL A 238 -6.33 -0.51 4.83
C VAL A 238 -5.92 0.62 5.74
N LEU A 239 -6.67 0.84 6.82
CA LEU A 239 -6.35 1.82 7.87
C LEU A 239 -6.08 1.12 9.19
N ARG A 240 -5.30 1.76 10.03
CA ARG A 240 -5.11 1.36 11.42
C ARG A 240 -6.35 1.70 12.24
N GLU A 241 -6.73 0.82 13.15
CA GLU A 241 -7.89 1.05 14.05
C GLU A 241 -7.68 2.26 14.95
N ASP A 242 -6.45 2.51 15.44
CA ASP A 242 -6.16 3.68 16.27
C ASP A 242 -6.34 5.02 15.52
N PHE A 243 -6.07 5.06 14.20
CA PHE A 243 -6.43 6.21 13.37
C PHE A 243 -7.95 6.34 13.23
N ILE A 244 -8.65 5.26 12.93
CA ILE A 244 -10.11 5.23 12.79
C ILE A 244 -10.79 5.70 14.08
N ASP A 245 -10.35 5.19 15.22
CA ASP A 245 -10.92 5.50 16.55
C ASP A 245 -10.73 6.97 16.94
N SER A 246 -9.61 7.56 16.55
CA SER A 246 -9.30 8.96 16.86
C SER A 246 -9.81 9.95 15.81
N HIS A 247 -10.16 9.51 14.57
CA HIS A 247 -10.52 10.34 13.42
C HIS A 247 -11.74 9.78 12.67
N GLY A 248 -12.83 9.44 13.38
CA GLY A 248 -14.01 8.78 12.80
C GLY A 248 -14.67 9.55 11.66
N ASP A 249 -14.81 10.88 11.82
CA ASP A 249 -15.37 11.73 10.76
C ASP A 249 -14.45 11.82 9.54
N ASP A 250 -13.14 11.95 9.77
CA ASP A 250 -12.13 11.97 8.71
C ASP A 250 -12.04 10.60 8.00
N THR A 251 -12.19 9.49 8.72
CA THR A 251 -12.27 8.15 8.14
C THR A 251 -13.48 8.01 7.22
N THR A 252 -14.62 8.57 7.64
CA THR A 252 -15.83 8.59 6.81
C THR A 252 -15.62 9.39 5.54
N LEU A 253 -15.02 10.57 5.68
CA LEU A 253 -14.68 11.46 4.56
C LEU A 253 -13.70 10.76 3.60
N LEU A 254 -12.65 10.14 4.13
CA LEU A 254 -11.69 9.37 3.35
C LEU A 254 -12.39 8.28 2.52
N ALA A 255 -13.24 7.46 3.15
CA ALA A 255 -13.97 6.41 2.46
C ALA A 255 -14.90 6.94 1.34
N GLU A 256 -15.54 8.08 1.56
CA GLU A 256 -16.40 8.74 0.56
C GLU A 256 -15.57 9.24 -0.63
N TYR A 257 -14.44 9.92 -0.38
CA TYR A 257 -13.56 10.42 -1.43
C TYR A 257 -12.88 9.26 -2.18
N TYR A 258 -12.53 8.19 -1.49
CA TYR A 258 -11.96 7.00 -2.13
C TYR A 258 -12.90 6.36 -3.14
N ASN A 259 -14.19 6.23 -2.80
CA ASN A 259 -15.20 5.72 -3.73
C ASN A 259 -15.40 6.67 -4.93
N ARG A 260 -15.45 7.99 -4.68
CA ARG A 260 -15.52 9.00 -5.75
C ARG A 260 -14.30 8.98 -6.65
N ALA A 261 -13.12 8.72 -6.10
CA ALA A 261 -11.88 8.57 -6.86
C ALA A 261 -11.94 7.35 -7.79
N GLY A 262 -12.46 6.22 -7.31
CA GLY A 262 -12.71 5.07 -8.19
C GLY A 262 -13.63 5.41 -9.36
N ASP A 263 -14.75 6.05 -9.08
CA ASP A 263 -15.73 6.48 -10.11
C ASP A 263 -15.15 7.53 -11.09
N ALA A 264 -14.19 8.35 -10.64
CA ALA A 264 -13.53 9.38 -11.44
C ALA A 264 -12.45 8.82 -12.38
N LEU A 265 -11.90 7.64 -12.12
CA LEU A 265 -10.84 7.01 -12.91
C LEU A 265 -11.36 6.47 -14.25
N THR A 266 -11.85 7.38 -15.11
CA THR A 266 -12.17 7.09 -16.53
C THR A 266 -10.90 6.67 -17.29
N ASP A 267 -11.04 6.21 -18.54
CA ASP A 267 -9.88 5.79 -19.34
C ASP A 267 -8.84 6.91 -19.55
N GLU A 268 -9.29 8.16 -19.61
CA GLU A 268 -8.41 9.34 -19.76
C GLU A 268 -7.75 9.66 -18.41
N GLU A 269 -8.52 9.69 -17.32
CA GLU A 269 -8.04 10.06 -15.99
C GLU A 269 -7.05 9.03 -15.42
N LYS A 270 -7.38 7.74 -15.50
CA LYS A 270 -6.49 6.69 -15.01
C LYS A 270 -5.10 6.71 -15.68
N LEU A 271 -5.03 7.12 -16.98
CA LEU A 271 -3.75 7.26 -17.66
C LEU A 271 -2.98 8.48 -17.15
N ALA A 272 -3.66 9.63 -16.97
CA ALA A 272 -3.03 10.85 -16.46
C ALA A 272 -2.46 10.65 -15.04
N VAL A 273 -3.24 10.05 -14.14
CA VAL A 273 -2.81 9.72 -12.78
C VAL A 273 -1.65 8.72 -12.79
N ALA A 274 -1.71 7.68 -13.64
CA ALA A 274 -0.64 6.70 -13.77
C ALA A 274 0.67 7.34 -14.27
N GLU A 275 0.62 8.21 -15.28
CA GLU A 275 1.78 8.95 -15.77
C GLU A 275 2.39 9.85 -14.69
N GLN A 276 1.55 10.53 -13.90
CA GLN A 276 1.99 11.44 -12.84
C GLN A 276 2.69 10.71 -11.68
N TYR A 277 2.14 9.59 -11.21
CA TYR A 277 2.57 8.94 -9.97
C TYR A 277 3.50 7.74 -10.17
N LEU A 278 3.40 7.03 -11.29
CA LEU A 278 4.15 5.78 -11.49
C LEU A 278 5.43 5.95 -12.29
N GLY A 279 5.53 6.99 -13.14
CA GLY A 279 6.76 7.32 -13.87
C GLY A 279 7.23 6.23 -14.83
N GLN A 280 6.29 5.44 -15.37
CA GLN A 280 6.55 4.37 -16.34
C GLN A 280 6.40 4.88 -17.79
N ASP A 281 6.88 4.10 -18.76
CA ASP A 281 6.67 4.39 -20.18
C ASP A 281 5.17 4.44 -20.51
N LYS A 282 4.75 5.43 -21.31
CA LYS A 282 3.34 5.63 -21.66
C LYS A 282 2.69 4.40 -22.28
N LYS A 283 3.40 3.69 -23.19
CA LYS A 283 2.86 2.47 -23.82
C LYS A 283 2.67 1.33 -22.83
N VAL A 284 3.54 1.28 -21.82
CA VAL A 284 3.40 0.33 -20.71
C VAL A 284 2.17 0.68 -19.90
N MET A 285 1.93 1.96 -19.59
CA MET A 285 0.75 2.40 -18.86
C MET A 285 -0.53 2.14 -19.67
N GLU A 286 -0.58 2.54 -20.93
CA GLU A 286 -1.73 2.29 -21.82
C GLU A 286 -2.07 0.79 -21.83
N LYS A 287 -1.07 -0.08 -21.97
CA LYS A 287 -1.28 -1.54 -21.98
C LYS A 287 -1.75 -2.09 -20.64
N SER A 288 -1.14 -1.65 -19.56
CA SER A 288 -1.48 -2.03 -18.19
C SER A 288 -2.94 -1.71 -17.83
N LEU A 289 -3.39 -0.52 -18.23
CA LEU A 289 -4.72 0.00 -17.91
C LEU A 289 -5.87 -0.67 -18.69
N GLU A 290 -5.55 -1.49 -19.72
CA GLU A 290 -6.54 -2.35 -20.39
C GLU A 290 -7.01 -3.51 -19.51
N TRP A 291 -6.25 -3.88 -18.46
CA TRP A 291 -6.43 -5.11 -17.66
C TRP A 291 -6.93 -4.85 -16.25
N ILE A 292 -7.20 -3.60 -15.89
CA ILE A 292 -7.61 -3.19 -14.54
C ILE A 292 -8.84 -2.30 -14.58
N SER A 293 -9.73 -2.45 -13.62
CA SER A 293 -10.92 -1.63 -13.44
C SER A 293 -10.96 -1.06 -12.02
N PHE A 294 -11.61 0.08 -11.88
CA PHE A 294 -11.79 0.78 -10.61
C PHE A 294 -13.27 0.93 -10.23
N ASP A 295 -14.13 0.16 -10.90
CA ASP A 295 -15.57 0.13 -10.64
C ASP A 295 -15.88 -0.72 -9.41
N ASN A 296 -16.91 -0.30 -8.65
CA ASN A 296 -17.47 -1.08 -7.55
C ASN A 296 -16.43 -1.56 -6.54
N LEU A 297 -15.77 -0.61 -5.89
CA LEU A 297 -14.68 -0.87 -4.93
C LEU A 297 -15.16 -1.28 -3.52
N ALA A 298 -16.47 -1.45 -3.31
CA ALA A 298 -16.99 -1.94 -2.05
C ALA A 298 -16.53 -3.40 -1.80
N ILE A 299 -16.12 -3.68 -0.57
CA ILE A 299 -15.84 -5.04 -0.11
C ILE A 299 -17.16 -5.64 0.35
N ASN A 300 -17.81 -6.46 -0.47
CA ASN A 300 -19.03 -7.16 -0.08
C ASN A 300 -18.74 -8.49 0.63
N THR A 301 -19.72 -9.01 1.36
CA THR A 301 -19.57 -10.23 2.16
C THR A 301 -19.25 -11.44 1.29
N GLU A 302 -19.89 -11.58 0.11
CA GLU A 302 -19.70 -12.73 -0.79
C GLU A 302 -18.25 -12.80 -1.31
N ASP A 303 -17.71 -11.68 -1.81
CA ASP A 303 -16.33 -11.60 -2.30
C ASP A 303 -15.33 -11.88 -1.16
N TYR A 304 -15.62 -11.38 0.05
CA TYR A 304 -14.77 -11.61 1.23
C TYR A 304 -14.81 -13.06 1.70
N GLU A 305 -15.98 -13.71 1.72
CA GLU A 305 -16.12 -15.12 2.06
C GLU A 305 -15.34 -15.98 1.07
N ARG A 306 -15.45 -15.70 -0.24
CA ARG A 306 -14.68 -16.38 -1.29
C ARG A 306 -13.17 -16.23 -1.10
N LEU A 307 -12.71 -15.02 -0.73
CA LEU A 307 -11.29 -14.78 -0.37
C LEU A 307 -10.90 -15.64 0.83
N THR A 308 -11.71 -15.65 1.91
CA THR A 308 -11.38 -16.41 3.12
C THR A 308 -11.34 -17.93 2.88
N GLU A 309 -12.18 -18.45 1.98
CA GLU A 309 -12.12 -19.85 1.55
C GLU A 309 -10.81 -20.16 0.81
N LYS A 310 -10.41 -19.30 -0.12
CA LYS A 310 -9.17 -19.47 -0.89
C LYS A 310 -7.93 -19.40 -0.01
N VAL A 311 -7.82 -18.41 0.88
CA VAL A 311 -6.67 -18.30 1.78
C VAL A 311 -6.55 -19.47 2.76
N LYS A 312 -7.68 -20.08 3.19
CA LYS A 312 -7.68 -21.31 3.99
C LYS A 312 -7.27 -22.52 3.16
N LYS A 313 -7.89 -22.70 1.98
CA LYS A 313 -7.59 -23.79 1.05
C LYS A 313 -6.11 -23.87 0.72
N ASP A 314 -5.49 -22.72 0.48
CA ASP A 314 -4.10 -22.61 0.08
C ASP A 314 -3.11 -22.54 1.26
N GLY A 315 -3.60 -22.66 2.49
CA GLY A 315 -2.77 -22.62 3.70
C GLY A 315 -2.09 -21.27 3.95
N ILE A 316 -2.59 -20.20 3.36
CA ILE A 316 -2.05 -18.84 3.54
C ILE A 316 -2.38 -18.35 4.95
N LEU A 317 -3.62 -18.62 5.41
CA LEU A 317 -4.10 -18.22 6.71
C LEU A 317 -5.11 -19.24 7.25
N GLU A 318 -4.80 -19.89 8.37
CA GLU A 318 -5.68 -20.91 8.96
C GLU A 318 -6.98 -20.31 9.50
N SER A 319 -6.89 -19.11 10.09
CA SER A 319 -7.99 -18.43 10.76
C SER A 319 -8.07 -16.97 10.30
N PRO A 320 -8.60 -16.68 9.10
CA PRO A 320 -8.80 -15.31 8.65
C PRO A 320 -9.82 -14.61 9.56
N PRO A 321 -9.69 -13.28 9.75
CA PRO A 321 -10.62 -12.51 10.56
C PRO A 321 -12.03 -12.55 9.97
N ALA A 322 -13.06 -12.46 10.81
CA ALA A 322 -14.44 -12.34 10.35
C ALA A 322 -14.65 -11.00 9.62
N TYR A 323 -15.62 -10.96 8.70
CA TYR A 323 -15.95 -9.78 7.89
C TYR A 323 -16.15 -8.53 8.77
N GLU A 324 -16.98 -8.61 9.78
CA GLU A 324 -17.35 -7.51 10.68
C GLU A 324 -16.15 -7.00 11.50
N LYS A 325 -15.15 -7.87 11.72
CA LYS A 325 -13.92 -7.51 12.45
C LYS A 325 -12.86 -6.87 11.58
N PHE A 326 -12.88 -7.16 10.28
CA PHE A 326 -11.81 -6.73 9.37
C PHE A 326 -12.25 -5.67 8.37
N VAL A 327 -13.50 -5.72 7.89
CA VAL A 327 -14.01 -4.73 6.94
C VAL A 327 -14.65 -3.58 7.70
N TRP A 328 -14.18 -2.36 7.40
CA TRP A 328 -14.75 -1.15 7.98
C TRP A 328 -16.18 -0.92 7.49
N GLN A 329 -17.04 -0.50 8.40
CA GLN A 329 -18.44 -0.22 8.13
C GLN A 329 -18.77 1.20 8.60
N LYS A 330 -19.33 2.04 7.71
CA LYS A 330 -19.79 3.38 8.08
C LYS A 330 -20.86 3.30 9.16
N GLY A 331 -20.61 3.92 10.31
CA GLY A 331 -21.58 3.93 11.43
C GLY A 331 -21.69 2.61 12.19
N GLY A 332 -20.79 1.67 11.97
CA GLY A 332 -20.68 0.47 12.79
C GLY A 332 -20.31 0.85 14.22
N ALA A 333 -21.23 0.65 15.18
CA ALA A 333 -20.94 0.78 16.58
C ALA A 333 -19.85 -0.22 16.97
N GLN A 334 -18.83 0.26 17.65
CA GLN A 334 -17.95 -0.60 18.43
C GLN A 334 -18.82 -1.23 19.53
N GLU A 335 -19.05 -2.55 19.46
CA GLU A 335 -19.53 -3.33 20.60
C GLU A 335 -18.36 -3.79 21.45
#